data_6b3aef7e6d63124614d6f1833b43b79e
#
_entry.id   6b3aef7e6d63124614d6f1833b43b79e
#
_cell.length_a   1.000
_cell.length_b   1.000
_cell.length_c   1.000
_cell.angle_alpha   90.00
_cell.angle_beta   90.00
_cell.angle_gamma   90.00
#
_symmetry.space_group_name_H-M   'P 1'
#
loop_
_entity.id
_entity.type
_entity.pdbx_description
1 polymer ?
#
loop_
_entity_poly.entity_id
_entity_poly.type
_entity_poly.pdbx_seq_one_letter_code
_entity_poly.pdbx_strand_id
1 'polypeptide(L)'
;MRYRYNEVNLHTHSYYCRHGKGEIVDYVNVAKAKGLLKVLGFSEHAPLPDRTLDYGTRMAYSELDDYERDVKRADGRGGIKVLLGAECDWIEDEAGYYRDELLGERGY
;
A
#
# COMPACT_ATOMS: atom_id res chain seq x y z
N MET A 1 7.60 15.79 -14.76
CA MET A 1 8.86 15.16 -14.27
C MET A 1 8.91 13.73 -14.77
N ARG A 2 10.05 13.33 -15.29
CA ARG A 2 10.24 11.97 -15.79
C ARG A 2 11.09 11.16 -14.81
N TYR A 3 10.68 9.91 -14.57
CA TYR A 3 11.46 8.95 -13.79
C TYR A 3 11.97 7.85 -14.72
N ARG A 4 13.13 7.31 -14.39
CA ARG A 4 13.62 6.09 -15.03
C ARG A 4 12.88 4.89 -14.40
N TYR A 5 12.78 3.77 -15.15
CA TYR A 5 12.05 2.59 -14.68
C TYR A 5 12.59 2.04 -13.35
N ASN A 6 13.89 2.21 -13.09
CA ASN A 6 14.52 1.73 -11.86
C ASN A 6 14.42 2.72 -10.69
N GLU A 7 13.82 3.89 -10.91
CA GLU A 7 13.58 4.90 -9.86
C GLU A 7 12.20 4.80 -9.25
N VAL A 8 11.34 3.95 -9.78
CA VAL A 8 9.94 3.82 -9.37
C VAL A 8 9.60 2.36 -9.12
N ASN A 9 9.01 2.08 -7.97
CA ASN A 9 8.42 0.78 -7.67
C ASN A 9 7.04 1.02 -7.06
N LEU A 10 5.98 0.59 -7.75
CA LEU A 10 4.60 0.81 -7.33
C LEU A 10 3.94 -0.46 -6.76
N HIS A 11 4.68 -1.57 -6.67
CA HIS A 11 4.11 -2.82 -6.20
C HIS A 11 4.92 -3.35 -5.02
N THR A 12 4.59 -2.89 -3.83
CA THR A 12 5.28 -3.24 -2.60
C THR A 12 4.28 -3.66 -1.53
N HIS A 13 4.59 -4.73 -0.84
CA HIS A 13 3.82 -5.23 0.30
C HIS A 13 4.69 -5.23 1.54
N SER A 14 4.09 -4.88 2.69
CA SER A 14 4.72 -4.93 4.01
C SER A 14 4.11 -6.07 4.83
N TYR A 15 4.30 -6.04 6.14
CA TYR A 15 3.72 -7.04 7.04
C TYR A 15 2.17 -7.05 7.01
N TYR A 16 1.55 -5.97 6.52
CA TYR A 16 0.08 -5.90 6.42
C TYR A 16 -0.52 -7.01 5.54
N CYS A 17 0.25 -7.53 4.59
CA CYS A 17 -0.24 -8.64 3.74
C CYS A 17 -0.22 -10.01 4.44
N ARG A 18 0.26 -10.11 5.68
CA ARG A 18 0.34 -11.32 6.49
C ARG A 18 1.39 -12.34 6.04
N HIS A 19 1.95 -12.21 4.85
CA HIS A 19 3.05 -13.07 4.39
C HIS A 19 4.33 -12.30 4.07
N GLY A 20 4.31 -10.98 4.23
CA GLY A 20 5.50 -10.15 4.17
C GLY A 20 6.06 -9.86 5.56
N LYS A 21 7.24 -9.28 5.61
CA LYS A 21 7.91 -8.86 6.84
C LYS A 21 8.26 -7.38 6.74
N GLY A 22 8.36 -6.73 7.89
CA GLY A 22 8.78 -5.35 7.98
C GLY A 22 7.64 -4.35 7.89
N GLU A 23 7.84 -3.23 8.56
CA GLU A 23 6.90 -2.12 8.56
C GLU A 23 7.11 -1.24 7.32
N ILE A 24 6.14 -0.40 7.02
CA ILE A 24 6.21 0.55 5.90
C ILE A 24 7.53 1.33 5.93
N VAL A 25 7.90 1.87 7.10
CA VAL A 25 9.11 2.67 7.25
C VAL A 25 10.39 1.88 6.96
N ASP A 26 10.39 0.58 7.23
CA ASP A 26 11.56 -0.26 6.99
C ASP A 26 11.89 -0.35 5.49
N TYR A 27 10.86 -0.48 4.66
CA TYR A 27 11.04 -0.50 3.20
C TYR A 27 11.55 0.84 2.68
N VAL A 28 11.05 1.94 3.22
CA VAL A 28 11.51 3.28 2.84
C VAL A 28 12.97 3.48 3.24
N ASN A 29 13.35 3.02 4.43
CA ASN A 29 14.74 3.13 4.90
C ASN A 29 15.70 2.32 4.02
N VAL A 30 15.30 1.11 3.60
CA VAL A 30 16.11 0.29 2.68
C VAL A 30 16.22 0.98 1.32
N ALA A 31 15.13 1.51 0.79
CA ALA A 31 15.14 2.25 -0.47
C ALA A 31 16.07 3.45 -0.41
N LYS A 32 16.04 4.19 0.70
CA LYS A 32 16.98 5.30 0.94
C LYS A 32 18.42 4.83 0.95
N ALA A 33 18.72 3.74 1.67
CA ALA A 33 20.06 3.20 1.78
C ALA A 33 20.60 2.73 0.43
N LYS A 34 19.76 2.18 -0.45
CA LYS A 34 20.15 1.78 -1.81
C LYS A 34 20.39 2.97 -2.73
N GLY A 35 19.77 4.11 -2.46
CA GLY A 35 20.05 5.39 -3.14
C GLY A 35 19.51 5.52 -4.55
N LEU A 36 18.76 4.56 -5.06
CA LEU A 36 18.31 4.55 -6.44
C LEU A 36 16.83 4.93 -6.58
N LEU A 37 15.99 4.42 -5.69
CA LEU A 37 14.55 4.57 -5.78
C LEU A 37 14.13 5.99 -5.37
N LYS A 38 13.25 6.60 -6.16
CA LYS A 38 12.70 7.94 -5.90
C LYS A 38 11.22 7.90 -5.54
N VAL A 39 10.50 6.90 -6.05
CA VAL A 39 9.07 6.72 -5.78
C VAL A 39 8.82 5.28 -5.36
N LEU A 40 8.21 5.12 -4.20
CA LEU A 40 7.85 3.82 -3.65
C LEU A 40 6.35 3.80 -3.37
N GLY A 41 5.61 2.96 -4.09
CA GLY A 41 4.19 2.78 -3.90
C GLY A 41 3.90 1.50 -3.13
N PHE A 42 3.07 1.59 -2.11
CA PHE A 42 2.56 0.42 -1.41
C PHE A 42 1.23 0.00 -2.02
N SER A 43 1.11 -1.28 -2.30
CA SER A 43 -0.08 -1.88 -2.93
C SER A 43 -0.49 -3.13 -2.16
N GLU A 44 -0.73 -2.96 -0.85
CA GLU A 44 -1.17 -4.06 0.00
C GLU A 44 -2.45 -4.68 -0.54
N HIS A 45 -2.66 -5.97 -0.31
CA HIS A 45 -3.92 -6.61 -0.64
C HIS A 45 -5.05 -5.92 0.14
N ALA A 46 -6.01 -5.37 -0.58
CA ALA A 46 -7.11 -4.64 0.02
C ALA A 46 -7.91 -5.55 0.95
N PRO A 47 -8.21 -5.12 2.18
CA PRO A 47 -9.11 -5.86 3.04
C PRO A 47 -10.52 -5.79 2.47
N LEU A 48 -11.33 -6.76 2.82
CA LEU A 48 -12.72 -6.80 2.40
C LEU A 48 -13.61 -6.60 3.62
N PRO A 49 -14.70 -5.81 3.49
CA PRO A 49 -15.66 -5.66 4.59
C PRO A 49 -16.26 -6.99 5.02
N ASP A 50 -16.48 -7.89 4.07
CA ASP A 50 -16.93 -9.24 4.32
C ASP A 50 -15.73 -10.18 4.52
N ARG A 51 -15.52 -10.59 5.76
CA ARG A 51 -14.38 -11.44 6.15
C ARG A 51 -14.46 -12.87 5.63
N THR A 52 -15.60 -13.31 5.12
CA THR A 52 -15.71 -14.67 4.56
C THR A 52 -14.84 -14.86 3.34
N LEU A 53 -14.39 -13.77 2.73
CA LEU A 53 -13.50 -13.78 1.57
C LEU A 53 -12.02 -13.58 1.94
N ASP A 54 -11.69 -13.60 3.23
CA ASP A 54 -10.32 -13.44 3.69
C ASP A 54 -9.59 -14.79 3.69
N TYR A 55 -8.52 -14.86 2.90
CA TYR A 55 -7.68 -16.06 2.78
C TYR A 55 -6.38 -15.94 3.58
N GLY A 56 -6.28 -14.98 4.51
CA GLY A 56 -5.12 -14.79 5.35
C GLY A 56 -3.93 -14.09 4.69
N THR A 57 -4.15 -13.45 3.54
CA THR A 57 -3.11 -12.76 2.79
C THR A 57 -3.32 -11.25 2.72
N ARG A 58 -4.22 -10.73 3.51
CA ARG A 58 -4.56 -9.31 3.52
C ARG A 58 -4.76 -8.81 4.94
N MET A 59 -4.67 -7.49 5.11
CA MET A 59 -4.98 -6.87 6.39
C MET A 59 -6.48 -7.00 6.71
N ALA A 60 -6.82 -6.82 7.98
CA ALA A 60 -8.21 -6.67 8.38
C ALA A 60 -8.74 -5.32 7.93
N TYR A 61 -10.03 -5.24 7.65
CA TYR A 61 -10.68 -3.97 7.29
C TYR A 61 -10.42 -2.86 8.32
N SER A 62 -10.39 -3.23 9.60
CA SER A 62 -10.11 -2.28 10.70
C SER A 62 -8.68 -1.74 10.70
N GLU A 63 -7.77 -2.30 9.91
CA GLU A 63 -6.38 -1.83 9.84
C GLU A 63 -6.15 -0.78 8.74
N LEU A 64 -7.16 -0.45 7.94
CA LEU A 64 -7.00 0.53 6.86
C LEU A 64 -6.51 1.88 7.36
N ASP A 65 -7.06 2.37 8.47
CA ASP A 65 -6.64 3.67 9.01
C ASP A 65 -5.17 3.65 9.43
N ASP A 66 -4.72 2.57 10.04
CA ASP A 66 -3.33 2.41 10.45
C ASP A 66 -2.39 2.35 9.24
N TYR A 67 -2.77 1.58 8.22
CA TYR A 67 -2.01 1.47 6.98
C TYR A 67 -1.87 2.83 6.29
N GLU A 68 -2.97 3.54 6.13
CA GLU A 68 -2.98 4.88 5.49
C GLU A 68 -2.10 5.85 6.27
N ARG A 69 -2.18 5.83 7.59
CA ARG A 69 -1.35 6.66 8.46
C ARG A 69 0.13 6.32 8.29
N ASP A 70 0.48 5.05 8.28
CA ASP A 70 1.88 4.62 8.18
C ASP A 70 2.49 5.03 6.84
N VAL A 71 1.75 4.88 5.74
CA VAL A 71 2.20 5.33 4.41
C VAL A 71 2.38 6.84 4.41
N LYS A 72 1.42 7.58 4.94
CA LYS A 72 1.47 9.04 4.97
C LYS A 72 2.66 9.55 5.78
N ARG A 73 2.94 8.92 6.91
CA ARG A 73 4.08 9.29 7.77
C ARG A 73 5.42 9.00 7.10
N ALA A 74 5.48 7.99 6.26
CA ALA A 74 6.71 7.62 5.56
C ALA A 74 6.99 8.49 4.33
N ASP A 75 5.98 9.16 3.79
CA ASP A 75 6.13 9.98 2.58
C ASP A 75 7.13 11.12 2.81
N GLY A 76 8.05 11.26 1.87
CA GLY A 76 9.10 12.28 1.92
C GLY A 76 10.35 11.87 2.69
N ARG A 77 10.33 10.75 3.39
CA ARG A 77 11.48 10.25 4.15
C ARG A 77 12.65 9.98 3.21
N GLY A 78 13.81 10.54 3.53
CA GLY A 78 15.00 10.39 2.70
C GLY A 78 14.84 10.94 1.27
N GLY A 79 13.87 11.82 1.05
CA GLY A 79 13.58 12.37 -0.27
C GLY A 79 12.74 11.44 -1.15
N ILE A 80 12.25 10.33 -0.62
CA ILE A 80 11.47 9.36 -1.38
C ILE A 80 9.98 9.71 -1.32
N LYS A 81 9.34 9.80 -2.49
CA LYS A 81 7.89 9.94 -2.58
C LYS A 81 7.25 8.59 -2.30
N VAL A 82 6.41 8.51 -1.29
CA VAL A 82 5.71 7.29 -0.92
C VAL A 82 4.24 7.44 -1.27
N LEU A 83 3.72 6.48 -2.02
CA LEU A 83 2.35 6.51 -2.53
C LEU A 83 1.51 5.43 -1.86
N LEU A 84 0.27 5.80 -1.56
CA LEU A 84 -0.74 4.91 -1.01
C LEU A 84 -1.49 4.23 -2.15
N GLY A 85 -1.57 2.92 -2.11
CA GLY A 85 -2.33 2.13 -3.06
C GLY A 85 -2.82 0.84 -2.44
N ALA A 86 -3.55 0.08 -3.20
CA ALA A 86 -4.04 -1.23 -2.81
C ALA A 86 -4.11 -2.16 -4.02
N GLU A 87 -3.81 -3.42 -3.79
CA GLU A 87 -4.02 -4.46 -4.78
C GLU A 87 -5.38 -5.10 -4.52
N CYS A 88 -6.30 -4.92 -5.44
CA CYS A 88 -7.68 -5.37 -5.28
C CYS A 88 -7.95 -6.55 -6.19
N ASP A 89 -8.39 -7.68 -5.61
CA ASP A 89 -8.95 -8.76 -6.41
C ASP A 89 -10.26 -8.27 -7.02
N TRP A 90 -10.51 -8.61 -8.28
CA TRP A 90 -11.78 -8.25 -8.87
C TRP A 90 -12.88 -9.15 -8.31
N ILE A 91 -13.71 -8.58 -7.48
CA ILE A 91 -14.91 -9.22 -6.89
C ILE A 91 -16.08 -8.31 -7.22
N GLU A 92 -16.98 -8.78 -8.06
CA GLU A 92 -18.06 -7.94 -8.60
C GLU A 92 -18.89 -7.31 -7.49
N ASP A 93 -19.23 -8.08 -6.47
CA ASP A 93 -20.05 -7.60 -5.34
C ASP A 93 -19.34 -6.53 -4.49
N GLU A 94 -18.01 -6.42 -4.62
CA GLU A 94 -17.20 -5.44 -3.89
C GLU A 94 -16.87 -4.19 -4.71
N ALA A 95 -17.33 -4.11 -5.95
CA ALA A 95 -17.03 -2.97 -6.82
C ALA A 95 -17.46 -1.63 -6.20
N GLY A 96 -18.59 -1.59 -5.52
CA GLY A 96 -19.05 -0.39 -4.82
C GLY A 96 -18.12 0.04 -3.71
N TYR A 97 -17.62 -0.89 -2.93
CA TYR A 97 -16.64 -0.62 -1.89
C TYR A 97 -15.34 -0.06 -2.47
N TYR A 98 -14.81 -0.65 -3.54
CA TYR A 98 -13.60 -0.15 -4.19
C TYR A 98 -13.78 1.28 -4.71
N ARG A 99 -14.88 1.53 -5.41
CA ARG A 99 -15.16 2.84 -6.02
C ARG A 99 -15.46 3.92 -4.98
N ASP A 100 -16.34 3.62 -4.04
CA ASP A 100 -16.92 4.64 -3.16
C ASP A 100 -16.07 4.86 -1.91
N GLU A 101 -15.55 3.80 -1.31
CA GLU A 101 -14.75 3.92 -0.10
C GLU A 101 -13.26 4.04 -0.39
N LEU A 102 -12.64 3.07 -1.05
CA LEU A 102 -11.19 3.12 -1.26
C LEU A 102 -10.79 4.30 -2.14
N LEU A 103 -11.36 4.41 -3.32
CA LEU A 103 -11.03 5.50 -4.23
C LEU A 103 -11.69 6.82 -3.82
N GLY A 104 -12.98 6.78 -3.46
CA GLY A 104 -13.77 7.97 -3.17
C GLY A 104 -13.42 8.59 -1.82
N GLU A 105 -13.77 7.93 -0.74
CA GLU A 105 -13.64 8.50 0.61
C GLU A 105 -12.19 8.52 1.09
N ARG A 106 -11.44 7.45 0.85
CA ARG A 106 -10.08 7.30 1.36
C ARG A 106 -9.00 7.81 0.42
N GLY A 107 -9.30 8.02 -0.86
CA GLY A 107 -8.40 8.65 -1.82
C GLY A 107 -7.23 7.80 -2.27
N TYR A 108 -7.44 6.51 -2.37
CA TYR A 108 -6.42 5.60 -2.91
C TYR A 108 -6.10 5.91 -4.36
#